data_f24de9da03b10d105ee7c2e89ccb7d5b
#
_entry.id   f24de9da03b10d105ee7c2e89ccb7d5b
#
_cell.length_a   1.000
_cell.length_b   1.000
_cell.length_c   1.000
_cell.angle_alpha   90.00
_cell.angle_beta   90.00
_cell.angle_gamma   90.00
#
_symmetry.space_group_name_H-M   'P 1'
#
loop_
_entity.id
_entity.type
_entity.pdbx_description
1 polymer ?
#
loop_
_entity_poly.entity_id
_entity_poly.type
_entity_poly.pdbx_seq_one_letter_code
_entity_poly.pdbx_strand_id
1 'polypeptide(L)'
;MKASSALALAATLLVPSAALATPQSAASALDAIAARQQFTHAIVAADVYDLDAKRPLYLRNAAVLMEAASTTKLLTTGTSLALLGPNFRWTTPVYRTGTVDSSGVLHGDLVMVASGDPNLSGRLQPDGTLAFENEDHSYDGNYDTRAVPGDPLAAMRDLASQVAKAGIKRIDGRIVVDSSLFADAGPEGGTGAVVSPIVVDDNLVDVTLTPGTNAGDPVSMSVSPETPYVRFVDNAKTSAPKTEPTIDLSTDKTNGDGSHSVTITGTMPAGRPILYVYRVPTPGRFARDAFTVALAAAGVTVNAPSDTPAFDRAAAAASHTAANLVASHVSPPLSDDVYVTLKVSDNLHAALMPYMWAIYVAHAKTDLLQNGFAQERALLAGAGLDLRGAAQQDGLGTSAFFTPQFMVSYLAWAYRQSWFQPFWHGLPILGVDGTLFNIQNGTPAAGKVHAKTGTWGSQNRLNDDGLYTKGLAGYMTTRHGRHIAFAFYINRMAGKPSVDPSKDGAHYAGQTLGEMATNVYEKL
;
A
#
# COMPACT_ATOMS: atom_id res chain seq x y z
N MET A 1 94.48 -21.27 36.34
CA MET A 1 93.11 -21.36 36.76
C MET A 1 92.39 -20.21 36.08
N LYS A 2 91.61 -20.47 35.00
CA LYS A 2 90.85 -19.47 34.24
C LYS A 2 89.39 -19.62 34.59
N ALA A 3 88.75 -18.56 35.10
CA ALA A 3 87.31 -18.47 35.33
C ALA A 3 86.65 -17.92 34.08
N SER A 4 85.70 -18.66 33.50
CA SER A 4 84.86 -18.22 32.36
C SER A 4 83.55 -17.68 32.91
N SER A 5 83.31 -16.40 32.68
CA SER A 5 82.03 -15.78 32.98
C SER A 5 81.02 -15.95 31.79
N ALA A 6 79.89 -16.59 32.01
CA ALA A 6 78.81 -16.73 31.04
C ALA A 6 77.86 -15.53 31.17
N LEU A 7 77.70 -14.77 30.08
CA LEU A 7 76.76 -13.70 29.98
C LEU A 7 75.39 -14.26 29.49
N ALA A 8 74.34 -14.20 30.31
CA ALA A 8 73.00 -14.59 29.94
C ALA A 8 72.29 -13.40 29.26
N LEU A 9 71.97 -13.56 28.00
CA LEU A 9 71.20 -12.59 27.21
C LEU A 9 69.71 -12.82 27.43
N ALA A 10 69.03 -11.93 28.16
CA ALA A 10 67.59 -12.00 28.35
C ALA A 10 66.90 -11.35 27.10
N ALA A 11 66.29 -12.18 26.25
CA ALA A 11 65.47 -11.73 25.16
C ALA A 11 64.06 -11.36 25.68
N THR A 12 63.76 -10.08 25.77
CA THR A 12 62.41 -9.56 26.05
C THR A 12 61.54 -9.71 24.79
N LEU A 13 60.62 -10.65 24.81
CA LEU A 13 59.57 -10.78 23.81
C LEU A 13 58.55 -9.61 23.97
N LEU A 14 58.61 -8.63 23.10
CA LEU A 14 57.56 -7.63 22.91
C LEU A 14 56.37 -8.34 22.25
N VAL A 15 55.34 -8.67 23.05
CA VAL A 15 54.02 -9.05 22.54
C VAL A 15 53.33 -7.78 22.03
N PRO A 16 52.97 -7.69 20.77
CA PRO A 16 52.21 -6.52 20.29
C PRO A 16 50.87 -6.52 21.02
N SER A 17 50.60 -5.48 21.81
CA SER A 17 49.33 -5.22 22.43
C SER A 17 48.33 -4.94 21.29
N ALA A 18 47.45 -5.90 20.98
CA ALA A 18 46.33 -5.68 20.10
C ALA A 18 45.48 -4.55 20.74
N ALA A 19 45.56 -3.36 20.18
CA ALA A 19 44.69 -2.26 20.57
C ALA A 19 43.26 -2.73 20.35
N LEU A 20 42.53 -2.97 21.44
CA LEU A 20 41.09 -3.20 21.40
C LEU A 20 40.47 -1.94 20.75
N ALA A 21 39.96 -2.10 19.52
CA ALA A 21 39.24 -1.01 18.83
C ALA A 21 38.12 -0.52 19.75
N THR A 22 38.13 0.76 20.08
CA THR A 22 37.01 1.36 20.83
C THR A 22 35.70 1.10 20.08
N PRO A 23 34.62 0.67 20.76
CA PRO A 23 33.35 0.44 20.12
C PRO A 23 32.93 1.68 19.32
N GLN A 24 32.62 1.51 18.03
CA GLN A 24 32.18 2.60 17.16
C GLN A 24 30.85 3.15 17.68
N SER A 25 30.76 4.48 17.87
CA SER A 25 29.50 5.12 18.29
C SER A 25 28.43 4.98 17.22
N ALA A 26 27.15 5.10 17.57
CA ALA A 26 26.06 5.10 16.61
C ALA A 26 26.26 6.19 15.53
N ALA A 27 26.64 7.41 15.93
CA ALA A 27 26.88 8.52 15.01
C ALA A 27 27.99 8.21 14.00
N SER A 28 29.15 7.71 14.44
CA SER A 28 30.25 7.37 13.52
C SER A 28 29.91 6.18 12.60
N ALA A 29 29.05 5.24 13.06
CA ALA A 29 28.56 4.15 12.20
C ALA A 29 27.63 4.69 11.10
N LEU A 30 26.70 5.57 11.44
CA LEU A 30 25.80 6.21 10.47
C LEU A 30 26.56 7.08 9.46
N ASP A 31 27.58 7.82 9.89
CA ASP A 31 28.43 8.61 9.01
C ASP A 31 29.23 7.73 8.04
N ALA A 32 29.76 6.59 8.52
CA ALA A 32 30.47 5.64 7.68
C ALA A 32 29.57 5.02 6.61
N ILE A 33 28.32 4.69 6.94
CA ILE A 33 27.32 4.20 5.98
C ILE A 33 27.03 5.28 4.94
N ALA A 34 26.76 6.53 5.38
CA ALA A 34 26.43 7.63 4.47
C ALA A 34 27.60 8.06 3.56
N ALA A 35 28.84 7.73 3.92
CA ALA A 35 30.05 8.02 3.15
C ALA A 35 30.43 6.92 2.13
N ARG A 36 29.62 5.87 1.97
CA ARG A 36 29.89 4.78 1.00
C ARG A 36 29.90 5.32 -0.43
N GLN A 37 30.75 4.74 -1.25
CA GLN A 37 30.91 5.14 -2.66
C GLN A 37 29.59 5.13 -3.47
N GLN A 38 28.67 4.22 -3.15
CA GLN A 38 27.36 4.12 -3.79
C GLN A 38 26.51 5.39 -3.61
N PHE A 39 26.80 6.19 -2.58
CA PHE A 39 26.06 7.41 -2.27
C PHE A 39 26.79 8.70 -2.68
N THR A 40 27.88 8.61 -3.45
CA THR A 40 28.70 9.78 -3.86
C THR A 40 27.86 10.89 -4.52
N HIS A 41 26.82 10.50 -5.29
CA HIS A 41 25.93 11.44 -5.99
C HIS A 41 24.52 11.47 -5.39
N ALA A 42 24.27 10.73 -4.30
CA ALA A 42 23.02 10.70 -3.59
C ALA A 42 22.98 11.71 -2.43
N ILE A 43 21.78 12.02 -1.98
CA ILE A 43 21.58 12.80 -0.75
C ILE A 43 21.15 11.81 0.34
N VAL A 44 21.99 11.66 1.38
CA VAL A 44 21.64 10.89 2.58
C VAL A 44 21.25 11.87 3.69
N ALA A 45 20.06 11.70 4.26
CA ALA A 45 19.54 12.54 5.33
C ALA A 45 19.01 11.67 6.49
N ALA A 46 19.16 12.16 7.71
CA ALA A 46 18.76 11.41 8.90
C ALA A 46 18.44 12.35 10.08
N ASP A 47 17.45 11.93 10.87
CA ASP A 47 17.21 12.41 12.23
C ASP A 47 16.93 11.19 13.13
N VAL A 48 17.62 11.13 14.28
CA VAL A 48 17.40 10.13 15.34
C VAL A 48 17.10 10.88 16.62
N TYR A 49 15.94 10.67 17.18
CA TYR A 49 15.39 11.44 18.29
C TYR A 49 15.02 10.57 19.48
N ASP A 50 15.51 10.92 20.66
CA ASP A 50 15.17 10.29 21.93
C ASP A 50 13.83 10.84 22.44
N LEU A 51 12.80 9.99 22.44
CA LEU A 51 11.44 10.37 22.85
C LEU A 51 11.34 10.65 24.36
N ASP A 52 12.16 10.01 25.18
CA ASP A 52 12.18 10.16 26.63
C ASP A 52 12.93 11.44 27.01
N ALA A 53 14.12 11.62 26.48
CA ALA A 53 14.95 12.80 26.71
C ALA A 53 14.51 14.03 25.91
N LYS A 54 13.61 13.87 24.93
CA LYS A 54 13.07 14.92 24.05
C LYS A 54 14.15 15.72 23.34
N ARG A 55 15.14 15.06 22.78
CA ARG A 55 16.26 15.70 22.09
C ARG A 55 16.80 14.84 20.95
N PRO A 56 17.37 15.46 19.90
CA PRO A 56 18.05 14.71 18.85
C PRO A 56 19.33 14.06 19.38
N LEU A 57 19.63 12.87 18.87
CA LEU A 57 20.85 12.10 19.13
C LEU A 57 21.80 12.12 17.92
N TYR A 58 21.24 12.20 16.70
CA TYR A 58 21.99 12.30 15.45
C TYR A 58 21.22 13.11 14.42
N LEU A 59 21.90 14.02 13.73
CA LEU A 59 21.35 14.86 12.67
C LEU A 59 22.28 14.85 11.47
N ARG A 60 21.76 14.55 10.28
CA ARG A 60 22.47 14.67 9.01
C ARG A 60 21.49 15.19 7.96
N ASN A 61 21.79 16.34 7.34
CA ASN A 61 20.90 17.00 6.38
C ASN A 61 19.43 17.08 6.88
N ALA A 62 19.23 17.17 8.20
CA ALA A 62 17.93 17.00 8.85
C ALA A 62 16.93 18.11 8.51
N ALA A 63 17.39 19.26 8.01
CA ALA A 63 16.58 20.39 7.55
C ALA A 63 16.40 20.43 6.03
N VAL A 64 16.93 19.46 5.28
CA VAL A 64 16.79 19.39 3.82
C VAL A 64 15.47 18.68 3.48
N LEU A 65 14.69 19.26 2.56
CA LEU A 65 13.50 18.62 2.01
C LEU A 65 13.91 17.39 1.19
N MET A 66 13.52 16.22 1.64
CA MET A 66 13.78 14.95 1.00
C MET A 66 12.48 14.47 0.36
N GLU A 67 12.56 13.92 -0.84
CA GLU A 67 11.45 13.20 -1.46
C GLU A 67 11.07 12.03 -0.54
N ALA A 68 9.83 12.05 -0.04
CA ALA A 68 9.39 11.19 1.04
C ALA A 68 8.84 9.86 0.55
N ALA A 69 8.33 9.84 -0.68
CA ALA A 69 7.59 8.71 -1.23
C ALA A 69 6.55 8.20 -0.21
N SER A 70 6.36 6.88 -0.11
CA SER A 70 5.34 6.30 0.78
C SER A 70 5.55 6.49 2.29
N THR A 71 6.64 7.13 2.76
CA THR A 71 6.68 7.56 4.18
C THR A 71 5.62 8.65 4.46
N THR A 72 5.08 9.30 3.43
CA THR A 72 3.92 10.19 3.47
C THR A 72 2.71 9.53 4.13
N LYS A 73 2.53 8.22 3.92
CA LYS A 73 1.41 7.47 4.51
C LYS A 73 1.41 7.46 6.04
N LEU A 74 2.54 7.78 6.70
CA LEU A 74 2.55 8.03 8.14
C LEU A 74 1.65 9.23 8.48
N LEU A 75 1.78 10.33 7.75
CA LEU A 75 0.93 11.51 7.96
C LEU A 75 -0.52 11.20 7.61
N THR A 76 -0.75 10.62 6.43
CA THR A 76 -2.07 10.32 5.91
C THR A 76 -2.88 9.40 6.84
N THR A 77 -2.29 8.30 7.28
CA THR A 77 -2.98 7.35 8.17
C THR A 77 -3.16 7.90 9.59
N GLY A 78 -2.16 8.59 10.12
CA GLY A 78 -2.29 9.24 11.43
C GLY A 78 -3.31 10.37 11.42
N THR A 79 -3.38 11.17 10.34
CA THR A 79 -4.44 12.18 10.15
C THR A 79 -5.82 11.51 10.11
N SER A 80 -5.97 10.39 9.40
CA SER A 80 -7.23 9.65 9.35
C SER A 80 -7.67 9.16 10.73
N LEU A 81 -6.75 8.56 11.49
CA LEU A 81 -7.03 8.13 12.86
C LEU A 81 -7.37 9.30 13.80
N ALA A 82 -6.75 10.46 13.60
CA ALA A 82 -7.02 11.65 14.40
C ALA A 82 -8.38 12.30 14.08
N LEU A 83 -8.74 12.37 12.81
CA LEU A 83 -9.94 13.08 12.34
C LEU A 83 -11.21 12.22 12.37
N LEU A 84 -11.12 10.97 11.94
CA LEU A 84 -12.27 10.05 11.86
C LEU A 84 -12.38 9.16 13.11
N GLY A 85 -11.26 8.90 13.78
CA GLY A 85 -11.15 7.95 14.88
C GLY A 85 -10.90 6.52 14.44
N PRO A 86 -10.19 5.69 15.25
CA PRO A 86 -9.81 4.33 14.89
C PRO A 86 -11.00 3.38 14.65
N ASN A 87 -12.16 3.68 15.25
CA ASN A 87 -13.37 2.87 15.17
C ASN A 87 -14.33 3.31 14.05
N PHE A 88 -13.96 4.30 13.24
CA PHE A 88 -14.77 4.71 12.09
C PHE A 88 -14.99 3.53 11.14
N ARG A 89 -16.21 3.41 10.60
CA ARG A 89 -16.58 2.35 9.64
C ARG A 89 -17.37 2.95 8.49
N TRP A 90 -17.11 2.49 7.29
CA TRP A 90 -17.93 2.78 6.14
C TRP A 90 -19.17 1.88 6.15
N THR A 91 -20.24 2.38 5.58
CA THR A 91 -21.46 1.61 5.37
C THR A 91 -21.88 1.71 3.91
N THR A 92 -21.98 0.57 3.22
CA THR A 92 -22.37 0.46 1.81
C THR A 92 -23.76 -0.19 1.75
N PRO A 93 -24.85 0.60 1.69
CA PRO A 93 -26.22 0.09 1.66
C PRO A 93 -26.64 -0.27 0.24
N VAL A 94 -27.61 -1.19 0.15
CA VAL A 94 -28.31 -1.56 -1.08
C VAL A 94 -29.80 -1.34 -0.90
N TYR A 95 -30.38 -0.50 -1.77
CA TYR A 95 -31.80 -0.16 -1.75
C TYR A 95 -32.51 -0.71 -2.97
N ARG A 96 -33.81 -1.00 -2.81
CA ARG A 96 -34.73 -1.22 -3.92
C ARG A 96 -35.47 0.06 -4.25
N THR A 97 -35.79 0.30 -5.53
CA THR A 97 -36.57 1.48 -5.95
C THR A 97 -38.06 1.17 -6.15
N GLY A 98 -38.44 -0.11 -6.21
CA GLY A 98 -39.81 -0.55 -6.46
C GLY A 98 -40.32 -1.56 -5.43
N THR A 99 -41.42 -2.20 -5.74
CA THR A 99 -42.07 -3.21 -4.89
C THR A 99 -41.61 -4.62 -5.22
N VAL A 100 -41.57 -5.48 -4.20
CA VAL A 100 -41.38 -6.94 -4.38
C VAL A 100 -42.74 -7.60 -4.30
N ASP A 101 -43.10 -8.36 -5.32
CA ASP A 101 -44.35 -9.09 -5.34
C ASP A 101 -44.29 -10.43 -4.56
N SER A 102 -45.43 -11.13 -4.46
CA SER A 102 -45.53 -12.40 -3.71
C SER A 102 -44.71 -13.54 -4.30
N SER A 103 -44.26 -13.44 -5.54
CA SER A 103 -43.36 -14.41 -6.19
C SER A 103 -41.88 -14.11 -5.98
N GLY A 104 -41.56 -12.96 -5.37
CA GLY A 104 -40.20 -12.51 -5.10
C GLY A 104 -39.60 -11.71 -6.27
N VAL A 105 -40.44 -11.13 -7.13
CA VAL A 105 -39.97 -10.26 -8.23
C VAL A 105 -39.93 -8.83 -7.77
N LEU A 106 -38.75 -8.19 -7.87
CA LEU A 106 -38.59 -6.77 -7.69
C LEU A 106 -38.95 -6.03 -9.00
N HIS A 107 -40.04 -5.28 -8.98
CA HIS A 107 -40.45 -4.38 -10.07
C HIS A 107 -39.80 -3.01 -9.91
N GLY A 108 -38.51 -2.94 -10.16
CA GLY A 108 -37.67 -1.75 -9.99
C GLY A 108 -36.18 -2.09 -9.98
N ASP A 109 -35.36 -1.07 -9.79
CA ASP A 109 -33.91 -1.20 -9.74
C ASP A 109 -33.42 -1.61 -8.34
N LEU A 110 -32.24 -2.23 -8.30
CA LEU A 110 -31.46 -2.45 -7.09
C LEU A 110 -30.26 -1.50 -7.11
N VAL A 111 -30.13 -0.65 -6.11
CA VAL A 111 -29.15 0.43 -6.06
C VAL A 111 -28.19 0.24 -4.89
N MET A 112 -26.92 -0.05 -5.20
CA MET A 112 -25.81 -0.02 -4.24
C MET A 112 -25.27 1.41 -4.16
N VAL A 113 -25.18 1.97 -2.96
CA VAL A 113 -24.66 3.33 -2.76
C VAL A 113 -23.21 3.27 -2.25
N ALA A 114 -22.30 3.79 -3.05
CA ALA A 114 -20.87 3.83 -2.73
C ALA A 114 -20.59 4.74 -1.53
N SER A 115 -19.73 4.30 -0.65
CA SER A 115 -19.39 4.98 0.62
C SER A 115 -17.93 5.43 0.72
N GLY A 116 -17.09 5.08 -0.25
CA GLY A 116 -15.64 5.26 -0.16
C GLY A 116 -14.95 4.16 0.66
N ASP A 117 -15.64 3.04 0.92
CA ASP A 117 -15.06 1.87 1.57
C ASP A 117 -14.00 1.21 0.66
N PRO A 118 -12.72 1.16 1.07
CA PRO A 118 -11.68 0.53 0.27
C PRO A 118 -11.63 -1.01 0.45
N ASN A 119 -12.43 -1.58 1.35
CA ASN A 119 -12.27 -2.96 1.83
C ASN A 119 -13.33 -3.94 1.29
N LEU A 120 -13.97 -3.65 0.15
CA LEU A 120 -14.87 -4.62 -0.52
C LEU A 120 -14.04 -5.64 -1.31
N SER A 121 -13.19 -6.41 -0.64
CA SER A 121 -12.15 -7.24 -1.25
C SER A 121 -11.92 -8.56 -0.51
N GLY A 122 -11.04 -9.41 -1.06
CA GLY A 122 -10.56 -10.63 -0.42
C GLY A 122 -9.75 -10.41 0.86
N ARG A 123 -9.38 -9.16 1.18
CA ARG A 123 -8.75 -8.80 2.46
C ARG A 123 -9.67 -9.09 3.63
N LEU A 124 -11.00 -8.96 3.46
CA LEU A 124 -11.98 -9.24 4.49
C LEU A 124 -12.04 -10.73 4.82
N GLN A 125 -11.65 -11.07 6.05
CA GLN A 125 -11.64 -12.45 6.54
C GLN A 125 -12.95 -12.81 7.27
N PRO A 126 -13.28 -14.10 7.42
CA PRO A 126 -14.50 -14.52 8.10
C PRO A 126 -14.63 -14.06 9.56
N ASP A 127 -13.54 -13.78 10.23
CA ASP A 127 -13.50 -13.24 11.60
C ASP A 127 -13.67 -11.72 11.67
N GLY A 128 -13.80 -11.05 10.51
CA GLY A 128 -13.97 -9.61 10.40
C GLY A 128 -12.68 -8.81 10.41
N THR A 129 -11.52 -9.47 10.39
CA THR A 129 -10.21 -8.81 10.23
C THR A 129 -9.85 -8.60 8.75
N LEU A 130 -8.81 -7.82 8.48
CA LEU A 130 -8.24 -7.67 7.15
C LEU A 130 -6.91 -8.40 7.03
N ALA A 131 -6.77 -9.23 6.00
CA ALA A 131 -5.53 -9.90 5.65
C ALA A 131 -4.68 -9.07 4.69
N PHE A 132 -3.39 -9.36 4.65
CA PHE A 132 -2.46 -8.83 3.65
C PHE A 132 -1.40 -9.87 3.28
N GLU A 133 -0.73 -9.66 2.15
CA GLU A 133 0.49 -10.36 1.75
C GLU A 133 1.67 -9.40 1.79
N ASN A 134 2.87 -9.89 2.13
CA ASN A 134 4.05 -9.03 2.22
C ASN A 134 4.45 -8.40 0.88
N GLU A 135 4.30 -9.17 -0.20
CA GLU A 135 4.43 -8.72 -1.59
C GLU A 135 3.02 -8.71 -2.20
N ASP A 136 2.32 -7.63 -1.96
CA ASP A 136 0.90 -7.45 -2.26
C ASP A 136 0.62 -7.33 -3.77
N HIS A 137 -0.55 -7.78 -4.22
CA HIS A 137 -0.94 -7.78 -5.62
C HIS A 137 -0.92 -6.39 -6.26
N SER A 138 -1.13 -5.33 -5.50
CA SER A 138 -1.07 -3.96 -6.00
C SER A 138 0.32 -3.59 -6.58
N TYR A 139 1.38 -4.32 -6.20
CA TYR A 139 2.75 -4.20 -6.71
C TYR A 139 3.11 -5.42 -7.57
N ASP A 140 2.43 -5.58 -8.68
CA ASP A 140 2.47 -6.74 -9.56
C ASP A 140 3.77 -6.90 -10.39
N GLY A 141 3.89 -8.04 -11.06
CA GLY A 141 4.92 -8.28 -12.08
C GLY A 141 6.26 -8.78 -11.56
N ASN A 142 6.37 -9.15 -10.27
CA ASN A 142 7.56 -9.79 -9.74
C ASN A 142 7.27 -11.23 -9.24
N TYR A 143 8.33 -12.01 -9.00
CA TYR A 143 8.20 -13.44 -8.62
C TYR A 143 7.59 -13.67 -7.24
N ASP A 144 7.61 -12.70 -6.39
CA ASP A 144 7.17 -12.84 -5.00
C ASP A 144 5.80 -12.21 -4.76
N THR A 145 5.24 -11.48 -5.74
CA THR A 145 3.86 -10.95 -5.69
C THR A 145 2.85 -12.06 -5.46
N ARG A 146 1.92 -11.82 -4.56
CA ARG A 146 0.84 -12.74 -4.18
C ARG A 146 -0.51 -12.05 -4.28
N ALA A 147 -1.52 -12.83 -4.71
CA ALA A 147 -2.92 -12.45 -4.59
C ALA A 147 -3.28 -12.24 -3.12
N VAL A 148 -4.18 -11.31 -2.85
CA VAL A 148 -4.74 -11.12 -1.51
C VAL A 148 -5.43 -12.42 -1.08
N PRO A 149 -5.18 -12.91 0.16
CA PRO A 149 -5.82 -14.14 0.63
C PRO A 149 -7.30 -13.92 0.87
N GLY A 150 -8.15 -14.78 0.31
CA GLY A 150 -9.58 -14.73 0.48
C GLY A 150 -10.37 -14.65 -0.83
N ASP A 151 -11.69 -14.51 -0.72
CA ASP A 151 -12.57 -14.34 -1.88
C ASP A 151 -12.63 -12.85 -2.25
N PRO A 152 -12.16 -12.42 -3.43
CA PRO A 152 -12.18 -11.02 -3.85
C PRO A 152 -13.59 -10.43 -3.89
N LEU A 153 -14.62 -11.26 -3.98
CA LEU A 153 -16.03 -10.86 -3.97
C LEU A 153 -16.75 -11.16 -2.65
N ALA A 154 -16.05 -11.38 -1.54
CA ALA A 154 -16.66 -11.75 -0.25
C ALA A 154 -17.76 -10.76 0.18
N ALA A 155 -17.48 -9.46 0.16
CA ALA A 155 -18.44 -8.42 0.51
C ALA A 155 -19.63 -8.38 -0.48
N MET A 156 -19.39 -8.57 -1.78
CA MET A 156 -20.43 -8.63 -2.80
C MET A 156 -21.33 -9.86 -2.60
N ARG A 157 -20.77 -11.00 -2.23
CA ARG A 157 -21.52 -12.23 -1.92
C ARG A 157 -22.37 -12.09 -0.66
N ASP A 158 -21.85 -11.42 0.37
CA ASP A 158 -22.62 -11.13 1.57
C ASP A 158 -23.82 -10.23 1.27
N LEU A 159 -23.61 -9.12 0.55
CA LEU A 159 -24.69 -8.24 0.09
C LEU A 159 -25.74 -8.99 -0.74
N ALA A 160 -25.31 -9.83 -1.68
CA ALA A 160 -26.21 -10.65 -2.52
C ALA A 160 -27.01 -11.65 -1.68
N SER A 161 -26.39 -12.29 -0.68
CA SER A 161 -27.07 -13.19 0.26
C SER A 161 -28.15 -12.45 1.05
N GLN A 162 -27.89 -11.23 1.51
CA GLN A 162 -28.87 -10.41 2.21
C GLN A 162 -30.04 -10.04 1.28
N VAL A 163 -29.78 -9.66 0.02
CA VAL A 163 -30.84 -9.41 -0.99
C VAL A 163 -31.74 -10.64 -1.19
N ALA A 164 -31.14 -11.82 -1.32
CA ALA A 164 -31.90 -13.07 -1.44
C ALA A 164 -32.73 -13.35 -0.17
N LYS A 165 -32.17 -13.14 1.02
CA LYS A 165 -32.88 -13.27 2.32
C LYS A 165 -34.02 -12.26 2.49
N ALA A 166 -33.92 -11.09 1.86
CA ALA A 166 -35.02 -10.11 1.80
C ALA A 166 -36.19 -10.56 0.90
N GLY A 167 -36.12 -11.77 0.33
CA GLY A 167 -37.18 -12.38 -0.49
C GLY A 167 -37.11 -12.04 -1.97
N ILE A 168 -36.06 -11.34 -2.44
CA ILE A 168 -35.87 -11.01 -3.85
C ILE A 168 -35.25 -12.20 -4.57
N LYS A 169 -35.96 -12.73 -5.58
CA LYS A 169 -35.53 -13.87 -6.41
C LYS A 169 -35.23 -13.45 -7.85
N ARG A 170 -35.88 -12.39 -8.32
CA ARG A 170 -35.70 -11.81 -9.64
C ARG A 170 -35.80 -10.30 -9.58
N ILE A 171 -35.02 -9.62 -10.39
CA ILE A 171 -35.01 -8.18 -10.54
C ILE A 171 -35.40 -7.87 -11.99
N ASP A 172 -36.56 -7.23 -12.20
CA ASP A 172 -37.05 -6.80 -13.52
C ASP A 172 -36.55 -5.39 -13.87
N GLY A 173 -35.64 -4.82 -13.10
CA GLY A 173 -34.93 -3.57 -13.33
C GLY A 173 -33.43 -3.79 -13.41
N ARG A 174 -32.67 -2.73 -13.18
CA ARG A 174 -31.21 -2.69 -13.31
C ARG A 174 -30.54 -2.95 -11.97
N ILE A 175 -29.28 -3.40 -12.04
CA ILE A 175 -28.31 -3.24 -10.97
C ILE A 175 -27.59 -1.89 -11.22
N VAL A 176 -27.64 -1.01 -10.24
CA VAL A 176 -27.01 0.30 -10.28
C VAL A 176 -26.02 0.45 -9.13
N VAL A 177 -24.84 0.97 -9.42
CA VAL A 177 -23.90 1.48 -8.42
C VAL A 177 -23.97 2.99 -8.45
N ASP A 178 -24.52 3.57 -7.38
CA ASP A 178 -24.52 5.02 -7.21
C ASP A 178 -23.18 5.49 -6.63
N SER A 179 -22.29 5.91 -7.52
CA SER A 179 -20.96 6.43 -7.20
C SER A 179 -20.95 7.97 -7.09
N SER A 180 -22.08 8.62 -6.79
CA SER A 180 -22.19 10.06 -6.73
C SER A 180 -21.55 10.73 -5.51
N LEU A 181 -20.95 9.96 -4.61
CA LEU A 181 -20.23 10.49 -3.46
C LEU A 181 -19.10 11.45 -3.90
N PHE A 182 -18.38 11.08 -4.97
CA PHE A 182 -17.49 11.94 -5.77
C PHE A 182 -17.24 11.29 -7.14
N ALA A 183 -16.77 12.06 -8.12
CA ALA A 183 -16.38 11.53 -9.43
C ALA A 183 -15.08 10.76 -9.34
N ASP A 184 -14.92 9.70 -10.14
CA ASP A 184 -13.63 9.00 -10.26
C ASP A 184 -12.51 10.01 -10.52
N ALA A 185 -11.45 9.95 -9.71
CA ALA A 185 -10.35 10.91 -9.77
C ALA A 185 -9.21 10.49 -10.70
N GLY A 186 -9.38 9.36 -11.38
CA GLY A 186 -8.37 8.78 -12.25
C GLY A 186 -7.38 7.88 -11.50
N PRO A 187 -6.36 7.35 -12.23
CA PRO A 187 -5.36 6.47 -11.63
C PRO A 187 -4.50 7.23 -10.63
N GLU A 188 -4.22 6.60 -9.49
CA GLU A 188 -3.26 7.13 -8.54
C GLU A 188 -1.82 7.00 -9.10
N GLY A 189 -0.89 7.83 -8.59
CA GLY A 189 0.42 8.04 -9.22
C GLY A 189 1.46 6.94 -8.97
N GLY A 190 1.14 5.87 -8.25
CA GLY A 190 2.09 4.80 -7.91
C GLY A 190 1.82 3.50 -8.64
N THR A 191 0.72 2.82 -8.34
CA THR A 191 0.33 1.54 -8.96
C THR A 191 -0.66 1.69 -10.10
N GLY A 192 -1.32 2.86 -10.22
CA GLY A 192 -2.25 3.17 -11.30
C GLY A 192 -3.67 2.68 -11.07
N ALA A 193 -4.03 2.24 -9.88
CA ALA A 193 -5.41 1.92 -9.53
C ALA A 193 -6.28 3.18 -9.51
N VAL A 194 -7.52 3.09 -10.00
CA VAL A 194 -8.40 4.25 -10.12
C VAL A 194 -9.01 4.62 -8.78
N VAL A 195 -8.80 5.86 -8.34
CA VAL A 195 -9.41 6.43 -7.14
C VAL A 195 -10.89 6.68 -7.40
N SER A 196 -11.76 5.96 -6.71
CA SER A 196 -13.20 5.94 -6.92
C SER A 196 -13.94 5.84 -5.58
N PRO A 197 -15.19 6.34 -5.48
CA PRO A 197 -16.00 6.13 -4.28
C PRO A 197 -16.44 4.68 -4.06
N ILE A 198 -16.24 3.81 -5.05
CA ILE A 198 -16.45 2.36 -4.94
C ILE A 198 -15.15 1.64 -5.29
N VAL A 199 -14.68 0.79 -4.39
CA VAL A 199 -13.47 0.00 -4.55
C VAL A 199 -13.81 -1.46 -4.33
N VAL A 200 -13.60 -2.30 -5.34
CA VAL A 200 -13.76 -3.74 -5.27
C VAL A 200 -12.43 -4.38 -5.62
N ASP A 201 -11.88 -5.16 -4.70
CA ASP A 201 -10.60 -5.84 -4.84
C ASP A 201 -9.49 -4.88 -5.33
N ASP A 202 -9.35 -3.74 -4.62
CA ASP A 202 -8.43 -2.63 -4.91
C ASP A 202 -8.58 -2.05 -6.34
N ASN A 203 -9.76 -2.23 -6.97
CA ASN A 203 -10.04 -1.92 -8.38
C ASN A 203 -9.04 -2.60 -9.33
N LEU A 204 -8.68 -3.84 -9.00
CA LEU A 204 -7.75 -4.68 -9.73
C LEU A 204 -8.42 -6.01 -10.13
N VAL A 205 -7.87 -6.65 -11.17
CA VAL A 205 -8.17 -8.04 -11.52
C VAL A 205 -6.83 -8.77 -11.61
N ASP A 206 -6.63 -9.76 -10.76
CA ASP A 206 -5.43 -10.58 -10.73
C ASP A 206 -5.36 -11.49 -11.95
N VAL A 207 -4.22 -11.50 -12.62
CA VAL A 207 -3.92 -12.33 -13.79
C VAL A 207 -2.64 -13.11 -13.51
N THR A 208 -2.76 -14.32 -13.03
CA THR A 208 -1.59 -15.19 -12.80
C THR A 208 -1.23 -15.91 -14.09
N LEU A 209 -0.03 -15.65 -14.58
CA LEU A 209 0.53 -16.30 -15.77
C LEU A 209 1.50 -17.40 -15.35
N THR A 210 1.32 -18.60 -15.92
CA THR A 210 2.16 -19.77 -15.66
C THR A 210 2.84 -20.19 -16.95
N PRO A 211 4.20 -20.16 -17.04
CA PRO A 211 4.92 -20.55 -18.24
C PRO A 211 4.82 -22.04 -18.50
N GLY A 212 4.96 -22.42 -19.76
CA GLY A 212 5.18 -23.82 -20.15
C GLY A 212 6.59 -24.32 -19.80
N THR A 213 6.87 -25.56 -20.16
CA THR A 213 8.17 -26.21 -19.83
C THR A 213 9.31 -25.71 -20.71
N ASN A 214 9.03 -25.47 -22.01
CA ASN A 214 10.05 -25.13 -23.01
C ASN A 214 9.83 -23.74 -23.60
N ALA A 215 10.90 -23.13 -24.07
CA ALA A 215 10.79 -21.89 -24.84
C ALA A 215 9.90 -22.10 -26.08
N GLY A 216 8.94 -21.17 -26.31
CA GLY A 216 7.93 -21.24 -27.37
C GLY A 216 6.60 -21.87 -26.93
N ASP A 217 6.56 -22.60 -25.82
CA ASP A 217 5.31 -23.14 -25.28
C ASP A 217 4.31 -22.01 -24.97
N PRO A 218 3.00 -22.24 -25.05
CA PRO A 218 2.01 -21.28 -24.59
C PRO A 218 2.12 -21.06 -23.07
N VAL A 219 1.79 -19.88 -22.64
CA VAL A 219 1.56 -19.57 -21.23
C VAL A 219 0.13 -19.96 -20.88
N SER A 220 -0.13 -20.41 -19.67
CA SER A 220 -1.49 -20.59 -19.14
C SER A 220 -1.83 -19.48 -18.17
N MET A 221 -3.11 -19.14 -18.09
CA MET A 221 -3.62 -18.00 -17.33
C MET A 221 -4.72 -18.42 -16.36
N SER A 222 -4.72 -17.82 -15.16
CA SER A 222 -5.88 -17.78 -14.27
C SER A 222 -6.21 -16.33 -13.90
N VAL A 223 -7.51 -16.04 -13.73
CA VAL A 223 -8.05 -14.69 -13.51
C VAL A 223 -8.87 -14.66 -12.22
N SER A 224 -8.74 -13.63 -11.40
CA SER A 224 -9.52 -13.45 -10.18
C SER A 224 -9.74 -11.95 -9.87
N PRO A 225 -10.99 -11.51 -9.60
CA PRO A 225 -12.23 -12.24 -9.79
C PRO A 225 -12.61 -12.39 -11.27
N GLU A 226 -13.23 -13.51 -11.62
CA GLU A 226 -13.84 -13.67 -12.94
C GLU A 226 -15.20 -12.94 -13.00
N THR A 227 -15.31 -11.96 -13.90
CA THR A 227 -16.53 -11.17 -14.12
C THR A 227 -16.73 -10.88 -15.61
N PRO A 228 -17.95 -10.55 -16.06
CA PRO A 228 -18.19 -10.10 -17.41
C PRO A 228 -17.51 -8.75 -17.78
N TYR A 229 -16.95 -8.05 -16.80
CA TYR A 229 -16.33 -6.75 -16.99
C TYR A 229 -15.15 -6.79 -17.97
N VAL A 230 -14.27 -7.77 -17.84
CA VAL A 230 -13.08 -7.91 -18.69
C VAL A 230 -12.87 -9.34 -19.15
N ARG A 231 -12.51 -9.51 -20.42
CA ARG A 231 -12.09 -10.77 -21.03
C ARG A 231 -10.64 -10.68 -21.48
N PHE A 232 -9.84 -11.67 -21.14
CA PHE A 232 -8.44 -11.76 -21.54
C PHE A 232 -8.26 -12.73 -22.72
N VAL A 233 -7.38 -12.36 -23.63
CA VAL A 233 -6.88 -13.18 -24.75
C VAL A 233 -5.38 -13.33 -24.56
N ASP A 234 -4.93 -14.53 -24.23
CA ASP A 234 -3.52 -14.79 -23.95
C ASP A 234 -2.76 -15.21 -25.23
N ASN A 235 -1.83 -14.37 -25.65
CA ASN A 235 -0.88 -14.60 -26.74
C ASN A 235 0.57 -14.68 -26.25
N ALA A 236 0.79 -14.66 -24.93
CA ALA A 236 2.13 -14.73 -24.34
C ALA A 236 2.80 -16.09 -24.61
N LYS A 237 4.11 -16.10 -24.63
CA LYS A 237 4.93 -17.29 -24.86
C LYS A 237 5.97 -17.47 -23.77
N THR A 238 6.30 -18.71 -23.50
CA THR A 238 7.41 -19.07 -22.62
C THR A 238 8.74 -18.72 -23.31
N SER A 239 9.64 -18.05 -22.61
CA SER A 239 11.01 -17.78 -23.04
C SER A 239 12.01 -18.72 -22.35
N ALA A 240 13.27 -18.63 -22.71
CA ALA A 240 14.34 -19.40 -22.07
C ALA A 240 14.43 -19.08 -20.57
N PRO A 241 14.84 -20.04 -19.72
CA PRO A 241 15.05 -19.78 -18.30
C PRO A 241 16.03 -18.62 -18.06
N LYS A 242 15.78 -17.83 -17.03
CA LYS A 242 16.62 -16.66 -16.62
C LYS A 242 16.63 -15.48 -17.61
N THR A 243 15.70 -15.42 -18.57
CA THR A 243 15.43 -14.17 -19.29
C THR A 243 14.53 -13.27 -18.44
N GLU A 244 14.52 -11.97 -18.71
CA GLU A 244 13.56 -11.05 -18.08
C GLU A 244 12.18 -11.20 -18.75
N PRO A 245 11.07 -11.15 -17.97
CA PRO A 245 9.74 -11.15 -18.54
C PRO A 245 9.46 -9.86 -19.32
N THR A 246 8.71 -9.98 -20.43
CA THR A 246 8.31 -8.85 -21.28
C THR A 246 6.78 -8.79 -21.44
N ILE A 247 6.04 -9.28 -20.45
CA ILE A 247 4.57 -9.33 -20.49
C ILE A 247 3.97 -7.92 -20.56
N ASP A 248 2.99 -7.78 -21.44
CA ASP A 248 2.25 -6.54 -21.66
C ASP A 248 0.74 -6.82 -21.67
N LEU A 249 0.02 -6.11 -20.81
CA LEU A 249 -1.45 -6.08 -20.68
C LEU A 249 -2.04 -4.75 -21.16
N SER A 250 -1.27 -3.86 -21.78
CA SER A 250 -1.70 -2.51 -22.13
C SER A 250 -2.70 -2.44 -23.29
N THR A 251 -2.82 -3.52 -24.09
CA THR A 251 -3.78 -3.56 -25.21
C THR A 251 -5.19 -3.84 -24.68
N ASP A 252 -5.90 -2.78 -24.32
CA ASP A 252 -7.28 -2.81 -23.81
C ASP A 252 -8.24 -2.16 -24.83
N LYS A 253 -9.29 -2.89 -25.16
CA LYS A 253 -10.37 -2.43 -26.04
C LYS A 253 -11.68 -2.41 -25.28
N THR A 254 -12.33 -1.25 -25.20
CA THR A 254 -13.70 -1.14 -24.74
C THR A 254 -14.66 -1.66 -25.80
N ASN A 255 -15.51 -2.61 -25.43
CA ASN A 255 -16.53 -3.20 -26.31
C ASN A 255 -17.80 -2.34 -26.36
N GLY A 256 -18.71 -2.63 -27.31
CA GLY A 256 -19.94 -1.86 -27.49
C GLY A 256 -20.91 -1.91 -26.29
N ASP A 257 -20.82 -2.93 -25.46
CA ASP A 257 -21.56 -3.06 -24.19
C ASP A 257 -20.84 -2.42 -22.99
N GLY A 258 -19.65 -1.84 -23.23
CA GLY A 258 -18.80 -1.21 -22.21
C GLY A 258 -17.96 -2.19 -21.39
N SER A 259 -17.95 -3.49 -21.71
CA SER A 259 -16.96 -4.45 -21.19
C SER A 259 -15.60 -4.24 -21.87
N HIS A 260 -14.57 -4.89 -21.36
CA HIS A 260 -13.20 -4.76 -21.85
C HIS A 260 -12.69 -6.07 -22.46
N SER A 261 -11.82 -5.95 -23.48
CA SER A 261 -11.07 -7.08 -24.04
C SER A 261 -9.59 -6.73 -24.01
N VAL A 262 -8.83 -7.45 -23.20
CA VAL A 262 -7.39 -7.24 -23.01
C VAL A 262 -6.62 -8.35 -23.70
N THR A 263 -5.66 -8.00 -24.55
CA THR A 263 -4.75 -8.96 -25.18
C THR A 263 -3.43 -8.94 -24.44
N ILE A 264 -3.06 -10.09 -23.87
CA ILE A 264 -1.78 -10.30 -23.21
C ILE A 264 -0.76 -10.73 -24.26
N THR A 265 0.37 -10.04 -24.33
CA THR A 265 1.48 -10.35 -25.26
C THR A 265 2.81 -10.40 -24.54
N GLY A 266 3.86 -10.77 -25.26
CA GLY A 266 5.21 -10.82 -24.73
C GLY A 266 5.66 -12.22 -24.34
N THR A 267 6.69 -12.28 -23.50
CA THR A 267 7.28 -13.55 -23.06
C THR A 267 7.53 -13.57 -21.56
N MET A 268 7.48 -14.76 -20.95
CA MET A 268 7.92 -14.99 -19.59
C MET A 268 8.85 -16.20 -19.50
N PRO A 269 9.90 -16.16 -18.66
CA PRO A 269 10.87 -17.25 -18.56
C PRO A 269 10.23 -18.52 -18.01
N ALA A 270 10.67 -19.68 -18.55
CA ALA A 270 10.31 -20.97 -17.96
C ALA A 270 10.71 -21.03 -16.49
N GLY A 271 9.77 -21.43 -15.60
CA GLY A 271 9.99 -21.48 -14.17
C GLY A 271 8.74 -21.26 -13.35
N ARG A 272 8.76 -20.24 -12.47
CA ARG A 272 7.65 -19.94 -11.57
C ARG A 272 6.58 -19.06 -12.24
N PRO A 273 5.30 -19.18 -11.83
CA PRO A 273 4.27 -18.23 -12.22
C PRO A 273 4.60 -16.81 -11.71
N ILE A 274 4.05 -15.81 -12.40
CA ILE A 274 4.08 -14.41 -11.99
C ILE A 274 2.64 -13.89 -12.00
N LEU A 275 2.28 -13.15 -10.96
CA LEU A 275 1.01 -12.43 -10.89
C LEU A 275 1.19 -11.04 -11.51
N TYR A 276 0.31 -10.71 -12.44
CA TYR A 276 0.09 -9.37 -12.98
C TYR A 276 -1.30 -8.90 -12.62
N VAL A 277 -1.56 -7.61 -12.66
CA VAL A 277 -2.90 -7.07 -12.45
C VAL A 277 -3.38 -6.24 -13.62
N TYR A 278 -4.66 -6.41 -13.94
CA TYR A 278 -5.38 -5.48 -14.79
C TYR A 278 -6.03 -4.40 -13.93
N ARG A 279 -5.68 -3.16 -14.20
CA ARG A 279 -6.20 -1.99 -13.49
C ARG A 279 -7.53 -1.59 -14.10
N VAL A 280 -8.58 -1.62 -13.28
CA VAL A 280 -9.96 -1.38 -13.70
C VAL A 280 -10.17 0.10 -14.05
N PRO A 281 -10.45 0.48 -15.32
CA PRO A 281 -10.61 1.88 -15.70
C PRO A 281 -11.97 2.48 -15.31
N THR A 282 -12.99 1.65 -15.04
CA THR A 282 -14.35 2.10 -14.67
C THR A 282 -14.87 1.34 -13.45
N PRO A 283 -14.43 1.70 -12.21
CA PRO A 283 -14.76 0.97 -10.98
C PRO A 283 -16.24 0.76 -10.71
N GLY A 284 -17.08 1.78 -10.99
CA GLY A 284 -18.53 1.65 -10.81
C GLY A 284 -19.15 0.58 -11.71
N ARG A 285 -18.65 0.41 -12.94
CA ARG A 285 -19.06 -0.67 -13.84
C ARG A 285 -18.58 -2.03 -13.34
N PHE A 286 -17.32 -2.12 -12.92
CA PHE A 286 -16.75 -3.34 -12.38
C PHE A 286 -17.51 -3.81 -11.14
N ALA A 287 -17.80 -2.91 -10.20
CA ALA A 287 -18.59 -3.21 -9.00
C ALA A 287 -19.99 -3.71 -9.34
N ARG A 288 -20.66 -3.12 -10.35
CA ARG A 288 -21.96 -3.58 -10.84
C ARG A 288 -21.88 -5.02 -11.38
N ASP A 289 -20.89 -5.31 -12.21
CA ASP A 289 -20.75 -6.62 -12.84
C ASP A 289 -20.34 -7.68 -11.79
N ALA A 290 -19.47 -7.34 -10.84
CA ALA A 290 -19.11 -8.16 -9.69
C ALA A 290 -20.33 -8.46 -8.80
N PHE A 291 -21.15 -7.47 -8.49
CA PHE A 291 -22.37 -7.66 -7.72
C PHE A 291 -23.41 -8.49 -8.46
N THR A 292 -23.53 -8.34 -9.79
CA THR A 292 -24.39 -9.17 -10.62
C THR A 292 -23.99 -10.65 -10.59
N VAL A 293 -22.68 -10.95 -10.65
CA VAL A 293 -22.14 -12.32 -10.47
C VAL A 293 -22.49 -12.86 -9.08
N ALA A 294 -22.33 -12.07 -8.04
CA ALA A 294 -22.67 -12.47 -6.68
C ALA A 294 -24.16 -12.72 -6.48
N LEU A 295 -25.04 -11.90 -7.08
CA LEU A 295 -26.51 -12.09 -7.06
C LEU A 295 -26.90 -13.41 -7.76
N ALA A 296 -26.33 -13.68 -8.93
CA ALA A 296 -26.58 -14.94 -9.65
C ALA A 296 -26.17 -16.17 -8.81
N ALA A 297 -25.02 -16.10 -8.14
CA ALA A 297 -24.56 -17.15 -7.22
C ALA A 297 -25.47 -17.32 -5.99
N ALA A 298 -26.15 -16.25 -5.54
CA ALA A 298 -27.14 -16.27 -4.47
C ALA A 298 -28.56 -16.70 -4.95
N GLY A 299 -28.72 -17.05 -6.24
CA GLY A 299 -30.00 -17.45 -6.83
C GLY A 299 -30.92 -16.28 -7.21
N VAL A 300 -30.40 -15.07 -7.30
CA VAL A 300 -31.15 -13.88 -7.73
C VAL A 300 -30.83 -13.60 -9.20
N THR A 301 -31.83 -13.66 -10.06
CA THR A 301 -31.69 -13.38 -11.50
C THR A 301 -31.96 -11.91 -11.80
N VAL A 302 -31.24 -11.35 -12.79
CA VAL A 302 -31.45 -9.99 -13.27
C VAL A 302 -31.98 -10.04 -14.70
N ASN A 303 -33.13 -9.43 -14.94
CA ASN A 303 -33.80 -9.44 -16.22
C ASN A 303 -34.31 -8.03 -16.54
N ALA A 304 -33.36 -7.11 -16.80
CA ALA A 304 -33.70 -5.75 -17.18
C ALA A 304 -34.29 -5.75 -18.60
N PRO A 305 -35.55 -5.28 -18.80
CA PRO A 305 -36.11 -5.12 -20.12
C PRO A 305 -35.31 -4.12 -20.98
N SER A 306 -35.32 -4.32 -22.31
CA SER A 306 -34.60 -3.45 -23.26
C SER A 306 -35.12 -2.01 -23.28
N ASP A 307 -36.34 -1.81 -22.82
CA ASP A 307 -37.06 -0.51 -22.76
C ASP A 307 -37.01 0.13 -21.37
N THR A 308 -36.17 -0.40 -20.45
CA THR A 308 -35.98 0.19 -19.11
C THR A 308 -35.59 1.68 -19.25
N PRO A 309 -36.35 2.62 -18.65
CA PRO A 309 -36.03 4.03 -18.70
C PRO A 309 -34.62 4.38 -18.21
N ALA A 310 -34.06 5.49 -18.62
CA ALA A 310 -32.77 5.95 -18.09
C ALA A 310 -32.83 6.06 -16.55
N PHE A 311 -31.70 5.75 -15.89
CA PHE A 311 -31.63 5.81 -14.42
C PHE A 311 -31.82 7.25 -13.94
N ASP A 312 -32.87 7.45 -13.13
CA ASP A 312 -33.13 8.72 -12.43
C ASP A 312 -32.52 8.67 -11.03
N ARG A 313 -31.37 9.29 -10.87
CA ARG A 313 -30.62 9.33 -9.59
C ARG A 313 -31.42 10.06 -8.50
N ALA A 314 -32.14 11.15 -8.86
CA ALA A 314 -32.90 11.91 -7.88
C ALA A 314 -34.09 11.11 -7.33
N ALA A 315 -34.81 10.40 -8.23
CA ALA A 315 -35.87 9.49 -7.83
C ALA A 315 -35.33 8.30 -7.01
N ALA A 316 -34.16 7.76 -7.38
CA ALA A 316 -33.52 6.69 -6.63
C ALA A 316 -33.10 7.16 -5.23
N ALA A 317 -32.52 8.35 -5.10
CA ALA A 317 -32.15 8.92 -3.80
C ALA A 317 -33.38 9.11 -2.87
N ALA A 318 -34.54 9.45 -3.44
CA ALA A 318 -35.79 9.52 -2.67
C ALA A 318 -36.25 8.14 -2.16
N SER A 319 -35.78 7.03 -2.75
CA SER A 319 -36.06 5.66 -2.30
C SER A 319 -35.12 5.17 -1.19
N HIS A 320 -34.07 5.91 -0.82
CA HIS A 320 -33.10 5.54 0.22
C HIS A 320 -33.71 5.67 1.61
N THR A 321 -34.65 4.81 1.93
CA THR A 321 -35.38 4.76 3.22
C THR A 321 -35.15 3.40 3.91
N ALA A 322 -35.36 3.34 5.20
CA ALA A 322 -35.24 2.08 5.97
C ALA A 322 -36.17 0.98 5.41
N ALA A 323 -37.36 1.33 4.87
CA ALA A 323 -38.29 0.37 4.28
C ALA A 323 -37.81 -0.22 2.95
N ASN A 324 -36.90 0.43 2.27
CA ASN A 324 -36.35 0.02 0.98
C ASN A 324 -34.93 -0.56 1.09
N LEU A 325 -34.31 -0.49 2.27
CA LEU A 325 -33.01 -1.10 2.53
C LEU A 325 -33.15 -2.63 2.51
N VAL A 326 -32.43 -3.29 1.61
CA VAL A 326 -32.49 -4.76 1.44
C VAL A 326 -31.17 -5.47 1.80
N ALA A 327 -30.06 -4.73 1.79
CA ALA A 327 -28.77 -5.22 2.23
C ALA A 327 -27.88 -4.07 2.70
N SER A 328 -26.91 -4.36 3.54
CA SER A 328 -25.91 -3.38 3.98
C SER A 328 -24.62 -4.09 4.36
N HIS A 329 -23.50 -3.61 3.81
CA HIS A 329 -22.16 -3.97 4.26
C HIS A 329 -21.63 -2.89 5.18
N VAL A 330 -21.03 -3.32 6.30
CA VAL A 330 -20.30 -2.44 7.24
C VAL A 330 -18.86 -2.89 7.26
N SER A 331 -17.95 -2.01 6.90
CA SER A 331 -16.51 -2.32 6.82
C SER A 331 -15.92 -2.73 8.17
N PRO A 332 -14.75 -3.37 8.21
CA PRO A 332 -13.88 -3.36 9.38
C PRO A 332 -13.60 -1.92 9.85
N PRO A 333 -13.09 -1.71 11.07
CA PRO A 333 -12.78 -0.37 11.56
C PRO A 333 -11.60 0.25 10.78
N LEU A 334 -11.55 1.57 10.73
CA LEU A 334 -10.45 2.33 10.10
C LEU A 334 -9.06 1.89 10.61
N SER A 335 -8.94 1.44 11.86
CA SER A 335 -7.69 0.89 12.38
C SER A 335 -7.15 -0.29 11.56
N ASP A 336 -8.04 -1.13 11.03
CA ASP A 336 -7.67 -2.30 10.22
C ASP A 336 -7.31 -1.88 8.79
N ASP A 337 -8.00 -0.88 8.24
CA ASP A 337 -7.63 -0.26 6.97
C ASP A 337 -6.25 0.42 7.05
N VAL A 338 -5.98 1.15 8.13
CA VAL A 338 -4.67 1.74 8.42
C VAL A 338 -3.60 0.66 8.56
N TYR A 339 -3.93 -0.48 9.20
CA TYR A 339 -3.02 -1.62 9.31
C TYR A 339 -2.60 -2.13 7.93
N VAL A 340 -3.53 -2.40 7.02
CA VAL A 340 -3.23 -2.81 5.65
C VAL A 340 -2.44 -1.73 4.91
N THR A 341 -2.94 -0.50 4.91
CA THR A 341 -2.32 0.64 4.21
C THR A 341 -0.85 0.82 4.58
N LEU A 342 -0.50 0.65 5.84
CA LEU A 342 0.89 0.77 6.30
C LEU A 342 1.71 -0.48 6.01
N LYS A 343 1.18 -1.70 6.26
CA LYS A 343 1.89 -2.98 6.08
C LYS A 343 2.33 -3.18 4.64
N VAL A 344 1.42 -3.08 3.69
CA VAL A 344 1.72 -3.31 2.26
C VAL A 344 2.04 -2.04 1.50
N SER A 345 1.89 -0.88 2.16
CA SER A 345 2.06 0.42 1.52
C SER A 345 0.99 0.73 0.47
N ASP A 346 -0.27 0.33 0.71
CA ASP A 346 -1.34 0.47 -0.25
C ASP A 346 -1.51 1.92 -0.72
N ASN A 347 -1.44 2.12 -2.03
CA ASN A 347 -1.51 3.45 -2.63
C ASN A 347 -2.94 3.92 -2.79
N LEU A 348 -3.84 3.04 -3.22
CA LEU A 348 -5.24 3.39 -3.46
C LEU A 348 -5.94 3.78 -2.15
N HIS A 349 -5.74 2.98 -1.09
CA HIS A 349 -6.29 3.26 0.23
C HIS A 349 -5.79 4.61 0.77
N ALA A 350 -4.48 4.86 0.65
CA ALA A 350 -3.91 6.15 1.06
C ALA A 350 -4.40 7.33 0.21
N ALA A 351 -4.59 7.14 -1.11
CA ALA A 351 -5.10 8.17 -2.00
C ALA A 351 -6.56 8.54 -1.72
N LEU A 352 -7.36 7.61 -1.21
CA LEU A 352 -8.75 7.84 -0.81
C LEU A 352 -8.89 8.69 0.46
N MET A 353 -7.95 8.59 1.41
CA MET A 353 -8.10 9.21 2.74
C MET A 353 -8.37 10.73 2.70
N PRO A 354 -7.71 11.57 1.87
CA PRO A 354 -8.03 12.99 1.78
C PRO A 354 -9.48 13.27 1.32
N TYR A 355 -10.05 12.42 0.47
CA TYR A 355 -11.47 12.51 0.08
C TYR A 355 -12.38 12.20 1.27
N MET A 356 -12.03 11.20 2.08
CA MET A 356 -12.79 10.83 3.27
C MET A 356 -12.79 11.95 4.32
N TRP A 357 -11.65 12.63 4.51
CA TRP A 357 -11.60 13.81 5.40
C TRP A 357 -12.49 14.95 4.90
N ALA A 358 -12.49 15.20 3.59
CA ALA A 358 -13.37 16.20 2.99
C ALA A 358 -14.85 15.87 3.19
N ILE A 359 -15.24 14.62 2.95
CA ILE A 359 -16.64 14.18 2.96
C ILE A 359 -17.15 14.03 4.40
N TYR A 360 -16.46 13.27 5.23
CA TYR A 360 -16.96 12.86 6.55
C TYR A 360 -16.62 13.84 7.67
N VAL A 361 -15.60 14.70 7.49
CA VAL A 361 -15.18 15.68 8.51
C VAL A 361 -15.57 17.10 8.08
N ALA A 362 -15.20 17.53 6.87
CA ALA A 362 -15.50 18.87 6.38
C ALA A 362 -16.92 18.98 5.77
N HIS A 363 -17.63 17.87 5.53
CA HIS A 363 -18.93 17.81 4.84
C HIS A 363 -18.93 18.52 3.48
N ALA A 364 -17.76 18.52 2.81
CA ALA A 364 -17.58 19.13 1.51
C ALA A 364 -18.23 18.28 0.41
N LYS A 365 -18.71 18.96 -0.66
CA LYS A 365 -19.29 18.32 -1.84
C LYS A 365 -18.51 18.64 -3.12
N THR A 366 -17.60 19.60 -3.06
CA THR A 366 -16.73 20.03 -4.16
C THR A 366 -15.33 20.26 -3.63
N ASP A 367 -14.35 20.36 -4.52
CA ASP A 367 -12.95 20.64 -4.17
C ASP A 367 -12.40 19.72 -3.06
N LEU A 368 -12.74 18.43 -3.17
CA LEU A 368 -12.56 17.48 -2.06
C LEU A 368 -11.11 17.37 -1.61
N LEU A 369 -10.15 17.27 -2.55
CA LEU A 369 -8.73 17.23 -2.16
C LEU A 369 -8.30 18.47 -1.39
N GLN A 370 -8.69 19.66 -1.87
CA GLN A 370 -8.35 20.92 -1.19
C GLN A 370 -8.96 20.98 0.21
N ASN A 371 -10.23 20.59 0.35
CA ASN A 371 -10.93 20.57 1.63
C ASN A 371 -10.36 19.49 2.58
N GLY A 372 -10.01 18.31 2.06
CA GLY A 372 -9.36 17.26 2.82
C GLY A 372 -8.00 17.70 3.38
N PHE A 373 -7.14 18.22 2.51
CA PHE A 373 -5.83 18.74 2.95
C PHE A 373 -5.93 19.99 3.84
N ALA A 374 -7.03 20.74 3.79
CA ALA A 374 -7.29 21.81 4.77
C ALA A 374 -7.50 21.23 6.19
N GLN A 375 -8.15 20.06 6.31
CA GLN A 375 -8.30 19.38 7.62
C GLN A 375 -6.94 18.90 8.15
N GLU A 376 -6.13 18.24 7.32
CA GLU A 376 -4.78 17.79 7.69
C GLU A 376 -3.90 18.98 8.11
N ARG A 377 -3.88 20.04 7.33
CA ARG A 377 -3.14 21.27 7.65
C ARG A 377 -3.55 21.85 8.99
N ALA A 378 -4.86 21.94 9.26
CA ALA A 378 -5.37 22.45 10.54
C ALA A 378 -4.93 21.57 11.71
N LEU A 379 -4.98 20.24 11.55
CA LEU A 379 -4.53 19.28 12.56
C LEU A 379 -3.04 19.44 12.87
N LEU A 380 -2.18 19.44 11.83
CA LEU A 380 -0.73 19.52 11.98
C LEU A 380 -0.28 20.88 12.53
N ALA A 381 -0.90 21.98 12.08
CA ALA A 381 -0.65 23.30 12.62
C ALA A 381 -1.09 23.41 14.10
N GLY A 382 -2.27 22.85 14.43
CA GLY A 382 -2.77 22.75 15.81
C GLY A 382 -1.86 21.92 16.73
N ALA A 383 -1.16 20.94 16.19
CA ALA A 383 -0.13 20.17 16.86
C ALA A 383 1.19 20.94 17.09
N GLY A 384 1.32 22.14 16.54
CA GLY A 384 2.51 23.00 16.64
C GLY A 384 3.68 22.56 15.73
N LEU A 385 3.39 21.80 14.66
CA LEU A 385 4.40 21.34 13.71
C LEU A 385 4.77 22.46 12.72
N ASP A 386 6.05 22.58 12.40
CA ASP A 386 6.54 23.55 11.42
C ASP A 386 6.32 23.05 9.98
N LEU A 387 5.21 23.45 9.37
CA LEU A 387 4.83 23.03 8.02
C LEU A 387 5.75 23.51 6.90
N ARG A 388 6.72 24.42 7.19
CA ARG A 388 7.76 24.79 6.21
C ARG A 388 8.69 23.63 5.89
N GLY A 389 8.77 22.63 6.77
CA GLY A 389 9.51 21.39 6.56
C GLY A 389 8.74 20.31 5.80
N ALA A 390 7.55 20.64 5.25
CA ALA A 390 6.66 19.68 4.61
C ALA A 390 6.02 20.23 3.33
N ALA A 391 5.92 19.38 2.30
CA ALA A 391 5.14 19.61 1.10
C ALA A 391 4.50 18.30 0.69
N GLN A 392 3.19 18.30 0.40
CA GLN A 392 2.40 17.12 0.07
C GLN A 392 1.29 17.48 -0.92
N GLN A 393 1.07 16.64 -1.93
CA GLN A 393 0.03 16.85 -2.94
C GLN A 393 -1.05 15.76 -2.95
N ASP A 394 -0.74 14.58 -2.42
CA ASP A 394 -1.63 13.43 -2.35
C ASP A 394 -1.43 12.63 -1.05
N GLY A 395 -2.29 11.64 -0.80
CA GLY A 395 -2.21 10.82 0.40
C GLY A 395 -1.15 9.73 0.36
N LEU A 396 -0.62 9.39 -0.82
CA LEU A 396 0.28 8.24 -1.02
C LEU A 396 1.77 8.63 -1.10
N GLY A 397 2.08 9.88 -1.50
CA GLY A 397 3.44 10.41 -1.58
C GLY A 397 4.06 10.43 -2.97
N THR A 398 3.27 10.51 -4.05
CA THR A 398 3.80 10.67 -5.42
C THR A 398 4.60 11.97 -5.57
N SER A 399 4.14 13.04 -4.92
CA SER A 399 4.82 14.32 -4.86
C SER A 399 4.78 14.86 -3.43
N ALA A 400 5.64 14.33 -2.59
CA ALA A 400 5.76 14.74 -1.21
C ALA A 400 7.22 14.89 -0.79
N PHE A 401 7.51 15.96 -0.07
CA PHE A 401 8.84 16.28 0.43
C PHE A 401 8.75 16.63 1.89
N PHE A 402 9.54 15.95 2.72
CA PHE A 402 9.63 16.23 4.15
C PHE A 402 11.08 16.36 4.57
N THR A 403 11.35 17.28 5.50
CA THR A 403 12.63 17.24 6.20
C THR A 403 12.61 16.08 7.20
N PRO A 404 13.75 15.37 7.44
CA PRO A 404 13.83 14.38 8.52
C PRO A 404 13.35 14.94 9.87
N GLN A 405 13.68 16.20 10.16
CA GLN A 405 13.28 16.88 11.39
C GLN A 405 11.75 17.08 11.50
N PHE A 406 11.08 17.42 10.39
CA PHE A 406 9.61 17.48 10.38
C PHE A 406 9.01 16.13 10.64
N MET A 407 9.47 15.08 9.93
CA MET A 407 8.97 13.72 10.08
C MET A 407 9.13 13.22 11.52
N VAL A 408 10.29 13.43 12.13
CA VAL A 408 10.54 13.02 13.52
C VAL A 408 9.69 13.85 14.51
N SER A 409 9.50 15.14 14.25
CA SER A 409 8.60 15.98 15.07
C SER A 409 7.15 15.48 15.00
N TYR A 410 6.69 15.09 13.81
CA TYR A 410 5.39 14.45 13.62
C TYR A 410 5.29 13.12 14.38
N LEU A 411 6.29 12.23 14.25
CA LEU A 411 6.32 10.96 14.96
C LEU A 411 6.32 11.15 16.48
N ALA A 412 7.09 12.12 16.99
CA ALA A 412 7.10 12.44 18.42
C ALA A 412 5.77 13.02 18.93
N TRP A 413 5.01 13.71 18.08
CA TRP A 413 3.64 14.14 18.38
C TRP A 413 2.68 12.94 18.34
N ALA A 414 2.73 12.11 17.29
CA ALA A 414 1.89 10.93 17.12
C ALA A 414 2.05 9.93 18.29
N TYR A 415 3.26 9.74 18.80
CA TYR A 415 3.56 8.88 19.95
C TYR A 415 2.73 9.19 21.20
N ARG A 416 2.26 10.43 21.34
CA ARG A 416 1.48 10.89 22.50
C ARG A 416 -0.03 10.88 22.28
N GLN A 417 -0.51 10.46 21.11
CA GLN A 417 -1.92 10.49 20.78
C GLN A 417 -2.64 9.23 21.27
N SER A 418 -3.93 9.35 21.58
CA SER A 418 -4.77 8.22 22.02
C SER A 418 -4.93 7.12 20.96
N TRP A 419 -4.77 7.47 19.70
CA TRP A 419 -4.80 6.55 18.56
C TRP A 419 -3.42 5.97 18.19
N PHE A 420 -2.38 6.20 19.00
CA PHE A 420 -1.02 5.74 18.67
C PHE A 420 -0.92 4.22 18.56
N GLN A 421 -1.62 3.45 19.39
CA GLN A 421 -1.49 1.99 19.39
C GLN A 421 -1.95 1.36 18.06
N PRO A 422 -3.15 1.66 17.49
CA PRO A 422 -3.51 1.24 16.14
C PRO A 422 -2.50 1.66 15.07
N PHE A 423 -2.01 2.90 15.12
CA PHE A 423 -1.00 3.41 14.19
C PHE A 423 0.31 2.63 14.26
N TRP A 424 0.84 2.42 15.47
CA TRP A 424 2.08 1.67 15.69
C TRP A 424 1.94 0.20 15.28
N HIS A 425 0.80 -0.42 15.54
CA HIS A 425 0.50 -1.80 15.15
C HIS A 425 0.50 -1.97 13.62
N GLY A 426 0.03 -0.98 12.88
CA GLY A 426 0.03 -0.97 11.42
C GLY A 426 1.42 -0.87 10.78
N LEU A 427 2.44 -0.40 11.49
CA LEU A 427 3.78 -0.25 10.91
C LEU A 427 4.38 -1.61 10.52
N PRO A 428 5.04 -1.73 9.35
CA PRO A 428 5.88 -2.86 9.01
C PRO A 428 6.97 -3.12 10.05
N ILE A 429 7.30 -4.38 10.27
CA ILE A 429 8.29 -4.81 11.27
C ILE A 429 9.54 -5.32 10.56
N LEU A 430 10.68 -4.73 10.87
CA LEU A 430 11.98 -5.06 10.27
C LEU A 430 12.27 -6.56 10.38
N GLY A 431 12.52 -7.20 9.23
CA GLY A 431 12.83 -8.62 9.13
C GLY A 431 11.67 -9.57 9.49
N VAL A 432 10.42 -9.08 9.54
CA VAL A 432 9.26 -9.88 9.97
C VAL A 432 8.09 -9.78 8.99
N ASP A 433 7.56 -8.57 8.74
CA ASP A 433 6.33 -8.43 7.97
C ASP A 433 6.27 -7.13 7.15
N GLY A 434 5.24 -7.06 6.29
CA GLY A 434 4.97 -5.93 5.42
C GLY A 434 6.15 -5.62 4.51
N THR A 435 6.29 -4.37 4.09
CA THR A 435 7.38 -3.93 3.20
C THR A 435 8.79 -4.02 3.81
N LEU A 436 8.92 -4.54 5.04
CA LEU A 436 10.18 -4.78 5.73
C LEU A 436 10.48 -6.26 5.98
N PHE A 437 9.64 -7.20 5.49
CA PHE A 437 9.75 -8.63 5.78
C PHE A 437 11.10 -9.23 5.41
N ASN A 438 11.76 -8.72 4.37
CA ASN A 438 13.05 -9.20 3.84
C ASN A 438 14.22 -8.23 4.07
N ILE A 439 14.05 -7.23 4.94
CA ILE A 439 15.08 -6.22 5.25
C ILE A 439 15.74 -6.55 6.59
N GLN A 440 17.09 -6.71 6.58
CA GLN A 440 17.91 -7.00 7.76
C GLN A 440 17.50 -8.27 8.53
N ASN A 441 17.04 -9.30 7.82
CA ASN A 441 16.68 -10.59 8.40
C ASN A 441 17.86 -11.19 9.18
N GLY A 442 17.58 -11.76 10.35
CA GLY A 442 18.59 -12.41 11.19
C GLY A 442 19.51 -11.44 11.94
N THR A 443 19.33 -10.12 11.83
CA THR A 443 20.05 -9.15 12.66
C THR A 443 19.40 -8.98 14.04
N PRO A 444 20.12 -8.47 15.06
CA PRO A 444 19.52 -8.21 16.37
C PRO A 444 18.34 -7.21 16.37
N ALA A 445 18.23 -6.37 15.34
CA ALA A 445 17.15 -5.41 15.19
C ALA A 445 15.89 -6.00 14.55
N ALA A 446 15.96 -7.21 13.96
CA ALA A 446 14.79 -7.90 13.41
C ALA A 446 13.72 -8.10 14.50
N GLY A 447 12.47 -7.72 14.19
CA GLY A 447 11.37 -7.75 15.15
C GLY A 447 11.36 -6.60 16.18
N LYS A 448 12.26 -5.61 16.08
CA LYS A 448 12.42 -4.53 17.07
C LYS A 448 12.20 -3.13 16.51
N VAL A 449 12.16 -2.99 15.21
CA VAL A 449 11.98 -1.72 14.50
C VAL A 449 10.64 -1.76 13.78
N HIS A 450 9.77 -0.81 14.10
CA HIS A 450 8.46 -0.61 13.47
C HIS A 450 8.52 0.65 12.63
N ALA A 451 8.51 0.52 11.30
CA ALA A 451 8.76 1.67 10.44
C ALA A 451 8.07 1.52 9.08
N LYS A 452 7.70 2.66 8.50
CA LYS A 452 7.17 2.75 7.15
C LYS A 452 8.30 2.98 6.16
N THR A 453 8.30 2.22 5.08
CA THR A 453 9.18 2.44 3.93
C THR A 453 8.62 3.50 2.98
N GLY A 454 9.49 4.14 2.23
CA GLY A 454 9.15 4.90 1.03
C GLY A 454 10.06 4.46 -0.12
N THR A 455 9.49 4.31 -1.31
CA THR A 455 10.22 3.95 -2.52
C THR A 455 9.68 4.76 -3.69
N TRP A 456 10.58 5.37 -4.44
CA TRP A 456 10.28 5.97 -5.73
C TRP A 456 11.44 5.71 -6.67
N GLY A 457 11.15 5.51 -7.95
CA GLY A 457 12.16 5.28 -8.97
C GLY A 457 11.84 6.01 -10.26
N SER A 458 12.86 6.41 -10.99
CA SER A 458 12.72 6.96 -12.33
C SER A 458 13.76 6.34 -13.28
N GLN A 459 13.40 6.23 -14.55
CA GLN A 459 14.35 5.78 -15.57
C GLN A 459 15.38 6.87 -15.86
N ASN A 460 16.63 6.48 -16.01
CA ASN A 460 17.68 7.33 -16.52
C ASN A 460 17.94 6.98 -17.99
N ARG A 461 17.61 7.91 -18.89
CA ARG A 461 17.78 7.70 -20.35
C ARG A 461 19.19 7.97 -20.85
N LEU A 462 20.13 8.41 -19.98
CA LEU A 462 21.53 8.61 -20.33
C LEU A 462 22.37 7.35 -20.17
N ASN A 463 21.92 6.42 -19.35
CA ASN A 463 22.52 5.11 -19.13
C ASN A 463 21.42 4.13 -18.69
N ASP A 464 21.76 2.87 -18.48
CA ASP A 464 20.80 1.82 -18.10
C ASP A 464 20.50 1.77 -16.59
N ASP A 465 21.01 2.73 -15.79
CA ASP A 465 20.72 2.80 -14.37
C ASP A 465 19.36 3.51 -14.13
N GLY A 466 18.65 3.09 -13.11
CA GLY A 466 17.55 3.86 -12.53
C GLY A 466 18.05 4.89 -11.54
N LEU A 467 17.21 5.85 -11.19
CA LEU A 467 17.45 6.80 -10.12
C LEU A 467 16.43 6.56 -9.01
N TYR A 468 16.90 6.18 -7.83
CA TYR A 468 16.05 5.73 -6.74
C TYR A 468 16.02 6.69 -5.56
N THR A 469 14.86 6.77 -4.95
CA THR A 469 14.60 7.38 -3.65
C THR A 469 14.13 6.29 -2.68
N LYS A 470 14.72 6.25 -1.49
CA LYS A 470 14.30 5.38 -0.39
C LYS A 470 14.13 6.19 0.90
N GLY A 471 13.08 5.87 1.64
CA GLY A 471 12.81 6.40 2.97
C GLY A 471 12.51 5.27 3.96
N LEU A 472 12.84 5.48 5.23
CA LEU A 472 12.48 4.64 6.35
C LEU A 472 12.26 5.52 7.58
N ALA A 473 11.04 5.57 8.10
CA ALA A 473 10.71 6.39 9.26
C ALA A 473 9.77 5.65 10.21
N GLY A 474 9.99 5.77 11.50
CA GLY A 474 9.22 5.05 12.51
C GLY A 474 9.85 5.06 13.89
N TYR A 475 9.70 3.94 14.59
CA TYR A 475 10.04 3.84 16.01
C TYR A 475 10.83 2.55 16.30
N MET A 476 11.60 2.61 17.38
CA MET A 476 12.19 1.43 18.01
C MET A 476 12.38 1.64 19.51
N THR A 477 12.39 0.55 20.27
CA THR A 477 13.01 0.50 21.59
C THR A 477 14.38 -0.13 21.42
N THR A 478 15.44 0.62 21.67
CA THR A 478 16.82 0.13 21.49
C THR A 478 17.15 -1.01 22.47
N ARG A 479 18.22 -1.74 22.22
CA ARG A 479 18.66 -2.82 23.13
C ARG A 479 18.99 -2.34 24.55
N HIS A 480 19.21 -1.03 24.71
CA HIS A 480 19.47 -0.39 26.01
C HIS A 480 18.23 0.29 26.59
N GLY A 481 17.04 0.09 25.99
CA GLY A 481 15.77 0.52 26.52
C GLY A 481 15.34 1.95 26.18
N ARG A 482 16.01 2.66 25.26
CA ARG A 482 15.61 3.99 24.82
C ARG A 482 14.48 3.91 23.81
N HIS A 483 13.48 4.78 23.94
CA HIS A 483 12.44 4.93 22.93
C HIS A 483 12.87 5.96 21.89
N ILE A 484 13.00 5.53 20.66
CA ILE A 484 13.53 6.33 19.55
C ILE A 484 12.44 6.51 18.48
N ALA A 485 12.28 7.76 18.01
CA ALA A 485 11.70 8.06 16.70
C ALA A 485 12.83 8.40 15.72
N PHE A 486 12.71 7.96 14.47
CA PHE A 486 13.74 8.22 13.48
C PHE A 486 13.15 8.43 12.08
N ALA A 487 13.89 9.16 11.23
CA ALA A 487 13.61 9.29 9.81
C ALA A 487 14.93 9.27 9.03
N PHE A 488 15.05 8.31 8.11
CA PHE A 488 16.20 8.12 7.23
C PHE A 488 15.77 8.21 5.78
N TYR A 489 16.52 8.93 4.96
CA TYR A 489 16.27 9.07 3.53
C TYR A 489 17.56 8.94 2.73
N ILE A 490 17.45 8.25 1.59
CA ILE A 490 18.44 8.25 0.52
C ILE A 490 17.70 8.70 -0.74
N ASN A 491 18.06 9.86 -1.26
CA ASN A 491 17.49 10.37 -2.50
C ASN A 491 18.52 10.39 -3.63
N ARG A 492 18.06 10.12 -4.85
CA ARG A 492 18.86 10.21 -6.09
C ARG A 492 20.03 9.24 -6.12
N MET A 493 19.86 8.04 -5.58
CA MET A 493 20.86 6.97 -5.71
C MET A 493 20.73 6.33 -7.10
N ALA A 494 21.82 6.27 -7.86
CA ALA A 494 21.88 5.49 -9.09
C ALA A 494 21.98 4.00 -8.79
N GLY A 495 21.26 3.16 -9.54
CA GLY A 495 21.28 1.71 -9.41
C GLY A 495 20.55 1.03 -10.56
N LYS A 496 20.79 -0.27 -10.78
CA LYS A 496 20.11 -1.03 -11.84
C LYS A 496 18.73 -1.48 -11.37
N PRO A 497 17.70 -1.33 -12.22
CA PRO A 497 16.42 -1.98 -11.99
C PRO A 497 16.55 -3.50 -12.21
N SER A 498 15.83 -4.30 -11.43
CA SER A 498 15.76 -5.75 -11.64
C SER A 498 14.47 -6.31 -11.08
N VAL A 499 13.88 -7.30 -11.76
CA VAL A 499 12.78 -8.12 -11.21
C VAL A 499 13.27 -9.08 -10.12
N ASP A 500 14.58 -9.31 -10.03
CA ASP A 500 15.24 -10.02 -8.92
C ASP A 500 15.56 -9.00 -7.82
N PRO A 501 14.83 -8.99 -6.68
CA PRO A 501 15.03 -8.00 -5.62
C PRO A 501 16.48 -7.93 -5.11
N SER A 502 17.21 -9.05 -5.12
CA SER A 502 18.60 -9.10 -4.65
C SER A 502 19.58 -8.27 -5.49
N LYS A 503 19.17 -7.90 -6.70
CA LYS A 503 19.96 -7.12 -7.66
C LYS A 503 19.42 -5.72 -7.89
N ASP A 504 18.24 -5.43 -7.36
CA ASP A 504 17.57 -4.15 -7.55
C ASP A 504 18.21 -3.03 -6.71
N GLY A 505 18.40 -1.85 -7.33
CA GLY A 505 18.99 -0.71 -6.65
C GLY A 505 18.14 -0.19 -5.49
N ALA A 506 16.82 -0.26 -5.60
CA ALA A 506 15.92 0.13 -4.52
C ALA A 506 16.03 -0.82 -3.32
N HIS A 507 16.20 -2.12 -3.56
CA HIS A 507 16.43 -3.10 -2.49
C HIS A 507 17.73 -2.82 -1.74
N TYR A 508 18.84 -2.53 -2.46
CA TYR A 508 20.11 -2.17 -1.84
C TYR A 508 19.97 -0.94 -0.93
N ALA A 509 19.28 0.10 -1.39
CA ALA A 509 19.04 1.29 -0.57
C ALA A 509 18.15 0.96 0.66
N GLY A 510 17.14 0.09 0.50
CA GLY A 510 16.31 -0.40 1.59
C GLY A 510 17.10 -1.16 2.65
N GLN A 511 17.99 -2.10 2.24
CA GLN A 511 18.90 -2.81 3.14
C GLN A 511 19.83 -1.84 3.88
N THR A 512 20.30 -0.78 3.21
CA THR A 512 21.15 0.24 3.83
C THR A 512 20.41 1.04 4.91
N LEU A 513 19.15 1.46 4.65
CA LEU A 513 18.35 2.14 5.67
C LEU A 513 18.03 1.22 6.86
N GLY A 514 17.78 -0.06 6.58
CA GLY A 514 17.64 -1.09 7.63
C GLY A 514 18.91 -1.27 8.45
N GLU A 515 20.10 -1.23 7.81
CA GLU A 515 21.40 -1.29 8.50
C GLU A 515 21.62 -0.05 9.39
N MET A 516 21.19 1.15 8.93
CA MET A 516 21.23 2.34 9.78
C MET A 516 20.36 2.15 11.02
N ALA A 517 19.14 1.63 10.87
CA ALA A 517 18.23 1.33 11.98
C ALA A 517 18.83 0.27 12.93
N THR A 518 19.49 -0.78 12.40
CA THR A 518 20.18 -1.79 13.19
C THR A 518 21.30 -1.18 14.02
N ASN A 519 22.11 -0.29 13.44
CA ASN A 519 23.17 0.39 14.19
C ASN A 519 22.62 1.29 15.32
N VAL A 520 21.50 1.97 15.10
CA VAL A 520 20.80 2.74 16.14
C VAL A 520 20.31 1.81 17.26
N TYR A 521 19.65 0.72 16.89
CA TYR A 521 19.14 -0.28 17.85
C TYR A 521 20.24 -0.84 18.76
N GLU A 522 21.41 -1.20 18.18
CA GLU A 522 22.49 -1.86 18.90
C GLU A 522 23.34 -0.92 19.74
N LYS A 523 23.50 0.35 19.32
CA LYS A 523 24.52 1.26 19.87
C LYS A 523 23.97 2.37 20.74
N LEU A 524 22.65 2.61 20.75
CA LEU A 524 21.96 3.58 21.61
C LEU A 524 21.12 2.88 22.68
#